data_d93db28a2669e7ae672b2cf8b49594e9
#
_entry.id   d93db28a2669e7ae672b2cf8b49594e9
#
_cell.length_a   1.000
_cell.length_b   1.000
_cell.length_c   1.000
_cell.angle_alpha   90.00
_cell.angle_beta   90.00
_cell.angle_gamma   90.00
#
_symmetry.space_group_name_H-M   'P 1'
#
loop_
_entity.id
_entity.type
_entity.pdbx_description
1 polymer ?
#
loop_
_entity_poly.entity_id
_entity_poly.type
_entity_poly.pdbx_seq_one_letter_code
_entity_poly.pdbx_strand_id
1 'polypeptide(L)'
;KQLAEVLDRITVLSTEYGLRVANVFHAGDGNLHPLILYDANVSGELAAAEAFGAEILELCVAVGGTITGEHGVGVEKIDQMCIQFSDHELAVFHGVKRAFDIKGILNPGKAVPTLNRCAEFGAMHVHSIQASEVESGMERF
;
A
#
# COMPACT_ATOMS: atom_id res chain seq x y z
N LYS A 1 -20.05 -4.81 1.39
CA LYS A 1 -20.31 -4.79 2.86
C LYS A 1 -19.20 -4.08 3.64
N GLN A 2 -17.95 -4.13 3.15
CA GLN A 2 -16.78 -3.55 3.83
C GLN A 2 -16.65 -2.02 3.68
N LEU A 3 -17.32 -1.41 2.70
CA LEU A 3 -17.18 0.00 2.39
C LEU A 3 -17.44 0.92 3.60
N ALA A 4 -18.51 0.65 4.35
CA ALA A 4 -18.85 1.45 5.53
C ALA A 4 -17.77 1.34 6.62
N GLU A 5 -17.29 0.12 6.89
CA GLU A 5 -16.22 -0.14 7.86
C GLU A 5 -14.92 0.59 7.48
N VAL A 6 -14.55 0.56 6.18
CA VAL A 6 -13.37 1.27 5.69
C VAL A 6 -13.54 2.78 5.85
N LEU A 7 -14.70 3.35 5.51
CA LEU A 7 -14.97 4.79 5.69
C LEU A 7 -14.94 5.22 7.15
N ASP A 8 -15.50 4.41 8.06
CA ASP A 8 -15.42 4.67 9.50
C ASP A 8 -13.96 4.67 9.98
N ARG A 9 -13.16 3.71 9.56
CA ARG A 9 -11.73 3.68 9.91
C ARG A 9 -10.95 4.85 9.31
N ILE A 10 -11.21 5.26 8.08
CA ILE A 10 -10.62 6.46 7.48
C ILE A 10 -10.92 7.71 8.33
N THR A 11 -12.13 7.80 8.89
CA THR A 11 -12.52 8.91 9.78
C THR A 11 -11.70 8.90 11.08
N VAL A 12 -11.45 7.73 11.64
CA VAL A 12 -10.59 7.58 12.83
C VAL A 12 -9.14 7.99 12.49
N LEU A 13 -8.58 7.48 11.41
CA LEU A 13 -7.23 7.82 10.94
C LEU A 13 -7.08 9.32 10.69
N SER A 14 -8.08 9.97 10.07
CA SER A 14 -8.10 11.41 9.88
C SER A 14 -7.91 12.17 11.20
N THR A 15 -8.51 11.67 12.28
CA THR A 15 -8.35 12.26 13.62
C THR A 15 -6.97 11.96 14.20
N GLU A 16 -6.47 10.73 14.05
CA GLU A 16 -5.16 10.28 14.55
C GLU A 16 -4.01 11.06 13.91
N TYR A 17 -4.06 11.28 12.58
CA TYR A 17 -3.06 12.05 11.84
C TYR A 17 -3.26 13.57 11.90
N GLY A 18 -4.42 14.05 12.39
CA GLY A 18 -4.74 15.48 12.42
C GLY A 18 -4.95 16.08 11.03
N LEU A 19 -5.17 15.26 10.00
CA LEU A 19 -5.36 15.68 8.62
C LEU A 19 -6.80 15.44 8.17
N ARG A 20 -7.37 16.40 7.45
CA ARG A 20 -8.71 16.25 6.88
C ARG A 20 -8.69 15.34 5.66
N VAL A 21 -9.75 14.56 5.50
CA VAL A 21 -9.95 13.72 4.32
C VAL A 21 -11.32 13.97 3.73
N ALA A 22 -11.39 14.08 2.41
CA ALA A 22 -12.66 14.07 1.67
C ALA A 22 -12.76 12.74 0.91
N ASN A 23 -13.87 12.02 1.10
CA ASN A 23 -14.09 10.74 0.45
C ASN A 23 -14.93 10.91 -0.80
N VAL A 24 -14.35 10.59 -1.95
CA VAL A 24 -15.05 10.39 -3.22
C VAL A 24 -15.00 8.91 -3.54
N PHE A 25 -16.06 8.33 -4.06
CA PHE A 25 -16.10 6.90 -4.31
C PHE A 25 -17.18 6.50 -5.31
N HIS A 26 -16.93 5.38 -5.99
CA HIS A 26 -17.92 4.68 -6.81
C HIS A 26 -18.60 3.62 -5.95
N ALA A 27 -19.72 3.96 -5.33
CA ALA A 27 -20.38 3.11 -4.33
C ALA A 27 -20.78 1.72 -4.86
N GLY A 28 -21.12 1.60 -6.14
CA GLY A 28 -21.50 0.34 -6.78
C GLY A 28 -20.32 -0.62 -6.89
N ASP A 29 -19.13 -0.10 -7.13
CA ASP A 29 -17.90 -0.88 -7.38
C ASP A 29 -17.04 -1.05 -6.13
N GLY A 30 -17.34 -0.27 -5.06
CA GLY A 30 -16.50 -0.23 -3.85
C GLY A 30 -15.15 0.46 -4.07
N ASN A 31 -15.01 1.27 -5.11
CA ASN A 31 -13.78 1.98 -5.41
C ASN A 31 -13.74 3.33 -4.68
N LEU A 32 -12.70 3.52 -3.86
CA LEU A 32 -12.50 4.69 -3.00
C LEU A 32 -11.41 5.61 -3.54
N HIS A 33 -11.68 6.92 -3.47
CA HIS A 33 -10.72 7.99 -3.78
C HIS A 33 -10.60 8.93 -2.56
N PRO A 34 -9.94 8.53 -1.47
CA PRO A 34 -9.74 9.41 -0.32
C PRO A 34 -8.79 10.54 -0.70
N LEU A 35 -9.25 11.77 -0.57
CA LEU A 35 -8.48 12.99 -0.81
C LEU A 35 -7.97 13.52 0.53
N ILE A 36 -6.72 13.21 0.87
CA ILE A 36 -6.06 13.68 2.08
C ILE A 36 -5.60 15.11 1.84
N LEU A 37 -6.09 16.04 2.65
CA LEU A 37 -5.80 17.47 2.54
C LEU A 37 -4.63 17.82 3.47
N TYR A 38 -3.54 18.30 2.91
CA TYR A 38 -2.35 18.72 3.64
C TYR A 38 -1.78 20.03 3.06
N ASP A 39 -1.00 20.78 3.86
CA ASP A 39 -0.27 21.94 3.41
C ASP A 39 1.22 21.57 3.23
N ALA A 40 1.68 21.56 1.98
CA ALA A 40 3.06 21.23 1.65
C ALA A 40 4.11 22.21 2.25
N ASN A 41 3.68 23.39 2.71
CA ASN A 41 4.56 24.35 3.37
C ASN A 41 4.74 24.08 4.88
N VAL A 42 3.89 23.22 5.46
CA VAL A 42 4.00 22.81 6.86
C VAL A 42 4.90 21.58 6.95
N SER A 43 5.99 21.74 7.72
CA SER A 43 6.95 20.65 7.90
C SER A 43 6.29 19.42 8.50
N GLY A 44 6.47 18.27 7.85
CA GLY A 44 5.95 16.97 8.30
C GLY A 44 4.56 16.61 7.80
N GLU A 45 3.74 17.56 7.31
CA GLU A 45 2.39 17.23 6.83
C GLU A 45 2.39 16.32 5.59
N LEU A 46 3.33 16.49 4.67
CA LEU A 46 3.48 15.58 3.54
C LEU A 46 3.75 14.14 4.01
N ALA A 47 4.71 13.95 4.92
CA ALA A 47 5.04 12.64 5.44
C ALA A 47 3.86 12.01 6.22
N ALA A 48 3.13 12.82 6.98
CA ALA A 48 1.90 12.38 7.66
C ALA A 48 0.81 11.97 6.65
N ALA A 49 0.64 12.71 5.56
CA ALA A 49 -0.33 12.40 4.51
C ALA A 49 0.04 11.10 3.77
N GLU A 50 1.32 10.88 3.47
CA GLU A 50 1.82 9.64 2.88
C GLU A 50 1.61 8.44 3.80
N ALA A 51 1.92 8.57 5.10
CA ALA A 51 1.70 7.52 6.09
C ALA A 51 0.19 7.21 6.26
N PHE A 52 -0.65 8.23 6.32
CA PHE A 52 -2.11 8.07 6.37
C PHE A 52 -2.62 7.33 5.13
N GLY A 53 -2.16 7.71 3.94
CA GLY A 53 -2.50 7.03 2.69
C GLY A 53 -2.07 5.56 2.68
N ALA A 54 -0.88 5.26 3.19
CA ALA A 54 -0.38 3.90 3.31
C ALA A 54 -1.28 3.03 4.20
N GLU A 55 -1.68 3.52 5.39
CA GLU A 55 -2.58 2.78 6.28
C GLU A 55 -3.96 2.52 5.66
N ILE A 56 -4.49 3.46 4.86
CA ILE A 56 -5.74 3.24 4.12
C ILE A 56 -5.57 2.08 3.11
N LEU A 57 -4.46 2.03 2.39
CA LEU A 57 -4.19 0.97 1.41
C LEU A 57 -4.03 -0.39 2.10
N GLU A 58 -3.33 -0.45 3.23
CA GLU A 58 -3.18 -1.66 4.04
C GLU A 58 -4.53 -2.15 4.56
N LEU A 59 -5.37 -1.26 5.06
CA LEU A 59 -6.73 -1.58 5.45
C LEU A 59 -7.55 -2.15 4.28
N CYS A 60 -7.44 -1.55 3.09
CA CYS A 60 -8.13 -2.06 1.90
C CYS A 60 -7.73 -3.50 1.58
N VAL A 61 -6.44 -3.83 1.67
CA VAL A 61 -5.95 -5.21 1.48
C VAL A 61 -6.47 -6.13 2.58
N ALA A 62 -6.43 -5.70 3.84
CA ALA A 62 -6.87 -6.50 4.98
C ALA A 62 -8.36 -6.89 4.92
N VAL A 63 -9.20 -6.04 4.33
CA VAL A 63 -10.63 -6.35 4.11
C VAL A 63 -10.92 -7.09 2.80
N GLY A 64 -9.87 -7.55 2.10
CA GLY A 64 -9.98 -8.33 0.85
C GLY A 64 -10.15 -7.48 -0.41
N GLY A 65 -9.80 -6.20 -0.34
CA GLY A 65 -9.72 -5.28 -1.47
C GLY A 65 -8.34 -5.27 -2.13
N THR A 66 -8.05 -4.16 -2.83
CA THR A 66 -6.79 -3.97 -3.56
C THR A 66 -6.27 -2.55 -3.38
N ILE A 67 -4.95 -2.38 -3.50
CA ILE A 67 -4.27 -1.07 -3.37
C ILE A 67 -4.61 -0.11 -4.51
N THR A 68 -5.15 -0.59 -5.61
CA THR A 68 -5.56 0.26 -6.73
C THR A 68 -6.75 -0.33 -7.47
N GLY A 69 -7.77 0.50 -7.71
CA GLY A 69 -8.92 0.14 -8.54
C GLY A 69 -8.72 0.54 -10.01
N GLU A 70 -8.24 1.76 -10.27
CA GLU A 70 -8.15 2.32 -11.61
C GLU A 70 -6.89 3.17 -11.87
N HIS A 71 -6.34 3.87 -10.87
CA HIS A 71 -5.24 4.82 -11.07
C HIS A 71 -3.86 4.17 -11.25
N GLY A 72 -3.73 2.90 -10.89
CA GLY A 72 -2.46 2.18 -10.93
C GLY A 72 -1.59 2.43 -9.67
N VAL A 73 -0.44 1.78 -9.65
CA VAL A 73 0.49 1.81 -8.51
C VAL A 73 1.45 3.00 -8.57
N GLY A 74 2.01 3.28 -9.76
CA GLY A 74 2.98 4.35 -9.96
C GLY A 74 4.22 4.17 -9.08
N VAL A 75 4.61 5.24 -8.38
CA VAL A 75 5.66 5.26 -7.36
C VAL A 75 5.09 5.37 -5.95
N GLU A 76 3.88 5.90 -5.80
CA GLU A 76 3.25 6.20 -4.52
C GLU A 76 2.84 4.95 -3.74
N LYS A 77 2.38 3.92 -4.44
CA LYS A 77 1.84 2.69 -3.84
C LYS A 77 2.78 1.48 -3.99
N ILE A 78 4.05 1.74 -4.34
CA ILE A 78 4.99 0.66 -4.68
C ILE A 78 5.32 -0.22 -3.47
N ASP A 79 5.34 0.34 -2.26
CA ASP A 79 5.60 -0.38 -1.02
C ASP A 79 4.40 -1.27 -0.63
N GLN A 80 3.18 -0.82 -0.91
CA GLN A 80 1.98 -1.60 -0.66
C GLN A 80 1.81 -2.80 -1.62
N MET A 81 2.55 -2.83 -2.73
CA MET A 81 2.68 -4.05 -3.53
C MET A 81 3.25 -5.22 -2.72
N CYS A 82 4.20 -4.93 -1.80
CA CYS A 82 4.80 -5.93 -0.92
C CYS A 82 3.84 -6.45 0.16
N ILE A 83 2.77 -5.70 0.46
CA ILE A 83 1.71 -6.12 1.39
C ILE A 83 0.66 -6.97 0.67
N GLN A 84 0.28 -6.55 -0.54
CA GLN A 84 -0.78 -7.23 -1.30
C GLN A 84 -0.31 -8.52 -1.96
N PHE A 85 0.94 -8.59 -2.42
CA PHE A 85 1.46 -9.67 -3.24
C PHE A 85 2.63 -10.40 -2.57
N SER A 86 2.62 -11.72 -2.67
CA SER A 86 3.74 -12.57 -2.25
C SER A 86 4.97 -12.38 -3.14
N ASP A 87 6.14 -12.77 -2.64
CA ASP A 87 7.39 -12.75 -3.42
C ASP A 87 7.29 -13.51 -4.74
N HIS A 88 6.52 -14.62 -4.74
CA HIS A 88 6.28 -15.41 -5.96
C HIS A 88 5.48 -14.62 -6.99
N GLU A 89 4.42 -13.94 -6.60
CA GLU A 89 3.61 -13.10 -7.48
C GLU A 89 4.42 -11.90 -7.99
N LEU A 90 5.21 -11.27 -7.14
CA LEU A 90 6.13 -10.20 -7.53
C LEU A 90 7.18 -10.67 -8.53
N ALA A 91 7.69 -11.90 -8.39
CA ALA A 91 8.59 -12.50 -9.37
C ALA A 91 7.92 -12.69 -10.74
N VAL A 92 6.62 -13.03 -10.76
CA VAL A 92 5.84 -13.11 -12.00
C VAL A 92 5.70 -11.72 -12.66
N PHE A 93 5.37 -10.67 -11.88
CA PHE A 93 5.34 -9.30 -12.41
C PHE A 93 6.68 -8.86 -12.99
N HIS A 94 7.80 -9.19 -12.34
CA HIS A 94 9.14 -8.96 -12.89
C HIS A 94 9.39 -9.75 -14.19
N GLY A 95 8.88 -10.97 -14.29
CA GLY A 95 8.95 -11.78 -15.50
C GLY A 95 8.22 -11.12 -16.67
N VAL A 96 6.98 -10.68 -16.44
CA VAL A 96 6.18 -9.95 -17.43
C VAL A 96 6.88 -8.65 -17.84
N LYS A 97 7.33 -7.85 -16.86
CA LYS A 97 8.06 -6.61 -17.13
C LYS A 97 9.28 -6.83 -18.03
N ARG A 98 10.11 -7.84 -17.74
CA ARG A 98 11.28 -8.19 -18.54
C ARG A 98 10.95 -8.67 -19.94
N ALA A 99 9.84 -9.37 -20.14
CA ALA A 99 9.41 -9.83 -21.46
C ALA A 99 9.15 -8.67 -22.43
N PHE A 100 8.64 -7.54 -21.93
CA PHE A 100 8.34 -6.36 -22.74
C PHE A 100 9.45 -5.30 -22.69
N ASP A 101 10.30 -5.30 -21.69
CA ASP A 101 11.32 -4.28 -21.44
C ASP A 101 12.67 -4.90 -21.06
N ILE A 102 13.28 -5.59 -22.02
CA ILE A 102 14.58 -6.26 -21.83
C ILE A 102 15.68 -5.26 -21.40
N LYS A 103 15.58 -4.00 -21.85
CA LYS A 103 16.58 -2.95 -21.57
C LYS A 103 16.29 -2.18 -20.26
N GLY A 104 15.13 -2.39 -19.63
CA GLY A 104 14.75 -1.70 -18.41
C GLY A 104 14.56 -0.17 -18.55
N ILE A 105 14.20 0.29 -19.75
CA ILE A 105 14.06 1.73 -20.05
C ILE A 105 12.62 2.26 -19.95
N LEU A 106 11.62 1.37 -19.87
CA LEU A 106 10.21 1.74 -19.80
C LEU A 106 9.82 1.95 -18.33
N ASN A 107 9.57 3.20 -17.94
CA ASN A 107 9.16 3.57 -16.59
C ASN A 107 9.96 2.86 -15.47
N PRO A 108 11.28 3.04 -15.43
CA PRO A 108 12.11 2.36 -14.44
C PRO A 108 11.70 2.76 -13.01
N GLY A 109 11.69 1.77 -12.10
CA GLY A 109 11.35 1.99 -10.69
C GLY A 109 9.88 2.30 -10.42
N LYS A 110 8.96 1.99 -11.36
CA LYS A 110 7.51 2.19 -11.18
C LYS A 110 6.75 0.87 -11.21
N ALA A 111 5.65 0.83 -10.51
CA ALA A 111 4.67 -0.24 -10.40
C ALA A 111 5.16 -1.53 -9.74
N VAL A 112 6.32 -2.06 -10.09
CA VAL A 112 6.84 -3.32 -9.54
C VAL A 112 8.02 -3.02 -8.61
N PRO A 113 7.91 -3.29 -7.29
CA PRO A 113 8.97 -3.06 -6.32
C PRO A 113 10.13 -4.03 -6.57
N THR A 114 11.36 -3.63 -6.23
CA THR A 114 12.48 -4.58 -6.16
C THR A 114 12.28 -5.54 -4.98
N LEU A 115 12.74 -6.79 -5.10
CA LEU A 115 12.64 -7.76 -4.00
C LEU A 115 13.34 -7.28 -2.72
N ASN A 116 14.47 -6.57 -2.85
CA ASN A 116 15.15 -5.96 -1.71
C ASN A 116 14.29 -4.93 -0.98
N ARG A 117 13.51 -4.14 -1.71
CA ARG A 117 12.60 -3.15 -1.13
C ARG A 117 11.51 -3.81 -0.28
N CYS A 118 10.96 -4.92 -0.72
CA CYS A 118 9.98 -5.68 0.06
C CYS A 118 10.58 -6.29 1.32
N ALA A 119 11.83 -6.78 1.26
CA ALA A 119 12.53 -7.29 2.45
C ALA A 119 12.78 -6.19 3.49
N GLU A 120 13.18 -4.99 3.04
CA GLU A 120 13.36 -3.82 3.91
C GLU A 120 12.03 -3.34 4.50
N PHE A 121 10.98 -3.28 3.69
CA PHE A 121 9.64 -2.88 4.10
C PHE A 121 9.06 -3.85 5.14
N GLY A 122 9.15 -5.17 4.91
CA GLY A 122 8.74 -6.20 5.86
C GLY A 122 9.50 -6.14 7.18
N ALA A 123 10.80 -5.81 7.14
CA ALA A 123 11.61 -5.63 8.36
C ALA A 123 11.22 -4.38 9.17
N MET A 124 10.73 -3.33 8.53
CA MET A 124 10.21 -2.14 9.22
C MET A 124 8.86 -2.39 9.88
N HIS A 125 8.01 -3.23 9.31
CA HIS A 125 6.70 -3.58 9.89
C HIS A 125 6.76 -4.58 11.05
N VAL A 126 7.80 -5.39 11.17
CA VAL A 126 7.97 -6.36 12.28
C VAL A 126 8.07 -5.68 13.66
N HIS A 127 8.32 -4.38 13.72
CA HIS A 127 8.30 -3.62 14.98
C HIS A 127 6.89 -3.23 15.47
N SER A 128 5.84 -3.39 14.66
CA SER A 128 4.46 -3.05 15.02
C SER A 128 3.55 -4.27 15.27
N ILE A 129 3.98 -5.49 14.90
CA ILE A 129 3.27 -6.73 15.15
C ILE A 129 4.04 -7.51 16.22
N GLN A 130 3.37 -7.81 17.35
CA GLN A 130 3.96 -8.52 18.48
C GLN A 130 4.62 -9.85 18.02
N ALA A 131 5.86 -10.06 18.44
CA ALA A 131 6.73 -11.20 18.09
C ALA A 131 6.26 -12.59 18.59
N SER A 132 4.96 -12.80 18.83
CA SER A 132 4.43 -14.05 19.40
C SER A 132 3.86 -15.03 18.38
N GLU A 133 3.79 -14.70 17.09
CA GLU A 133 3.18 -15.58 16.07
C GLU A 133 4.14 -16.07 14.96
N VAL A 134 5.43 -15.71 15.00
CA VAL A 134 6.38 -16.07 13.93
C VAL A 134 7.20 -17.35 14.23
N GLU A 135 7.07 -17.94 15.40
CA GLU A 135 7.88 -19.12 15.78
C GLU A 135 7.33 -20.50 15.34
N SER A 136 6.25 -20.59 14.58
CA SER A 136 5.67 -21.90 14.24
C SER A 136 5.63 -22.24 12.74
N GLY A 137 6.55 -21.76 11.90
CA GLY A 137 6.45 -21.99 10.46
C GLY A 137 7.71 -22.07 9.62
N MET A 138 8.91 -22.09 10.22
CA MET A 138 10.13 -22.31 9.44
C MET A 138 10.70 -23.70 9.66
N GLU A 139 10.17 -24.70 8.97
CA GLU A 139 10.94 -25.89 8.61
C GLU A 139 11.64 -25.64 7.26
N ARG A 140 12.92 -25.96 7.27
CA ARG A 140 13.90 -25.74 6.19
C ARG A 140 13.60 -26.64 4.98
N PHE A 141 13.64 -26.02 3.81
CA PHE A 141 14.19 -26.69 2.63
C PHE A 141 15.17 -25.75 1.94
#